data_4a89576dba20dc7bdb0c4c68402a8d68
#
_entry.id   4a89576dba20dc7bdb0c4c68402a8d68
#
_cell.length_a   1.000
_cell.length_b   1.000
_cell.length_c   1.000
_cell.angle_alpha   90.00
_cell.angle_beta   90.00
_cell.angle_gamma   90.00
#
_symmetry.space_group_name_H-M   'P 1'
#
loop_
_entity.id
_entity.type
_entity.pdbx_description
1 polymer ?
#
loop_
_entity_poly.entity_id
_entity_poly.type
_entity_poly.pdbx_seq_one_letter_code
_entity_poly.pdbx_strand_id
1 'polypeptide(L)'
;MYFKNNQNVGNLLLFVVSHVVVKMAESFATNTVSRFRSPKTGEEESKLLQGSIPKSTAYKTKWAIKIFHEWQINRKVKGPVLDAGGAFKDYGDLYKVQSLCTDLANMDANALNYWLSKFVQEVANSEGKVYPARTLYGIICGIRRHLEETVGSEALNPLDASDKR
;
A
#
# COMPACT_ATOMS: atom_id res chain seq x y z
N MET A 1 32.82 -78.23 13.28
CA MET A 1 33.24 -77.09 14.12
C MET A 1 33.93 -76.08 13.25
N TYR A 2 33.23 -75.13 12.66
CA TYR A 2 33.74 -73.92 11.99
C TYR A 2 32.58 -73.23 11.31
N PHE A 3 31.90 -72.35 12.00
CA PHE A 3 31.13 -71.26 11.39
C PHE A 3 30.76 -70.26 12.49
N LYS A 4 31.74 -69.42 12.83
CA LYS A 4 31.47 -68.22 13.65
C LYS A 4 32.56 -67.19 13.36
N ASN A 5 32.47 -66.41 12.29
CA ASN A 5 33.25 -65.18 12.18
C ASN A 5 32.86 -64.25 11.01
N ASN A 6 31.60 -64.37 10.45
CA ASN A 6 31.28 -63.51 9.30
C ASN A 6 30.29 -62.37 9.61
N GLN A 7 29.81 -62.27 10.85
CA GLN A 7 28.89 -61.19 11.21
C GLN A 7 29.57 -59.88 11.65
N ASN A 8 30.80 -59.96 12.14
CA ASN A 8 31.50 -58.76 12.62
C ASN A 8 32.09 -57.90 11.48
N VAL A 9 32.43 -58.46 10.37
CA VAL A 9 33.02 -57.74 9.25
C VAL A 9 31.95 -56.90 8.50
N GLY A 10 30.75 -57.44 8.38
CA GLY A 10 29.62 -56.73 7.75
C GLY A 10 29.17 -55.50 8.54
N ASN A 11 29.14 -55.59 9.86
CA ASN A 11 28.74 -54.46 10.72
C ASN A 11 29.84 -53.37 10.75
N LEU A 12 31.10 -53.74 10.69
CA LEU A 12 32.23 -52.77 10.64
C LEU A 12 32.25 -52.02 9.31
N LEU A 13 31.95 -52.71 8.19
CA LEU A 13 31.91 -52.11 6.87
C LEU A 13 30.72 -51.12 6.74
N LEU A 14 29.56 -51.51 7.25
CA LEU A 14 28.36 -50.61 7.30
C LEU A 14 28.61 -49.38 8.17
N PHE A 15 29.29 -49.49 9.30
CA PHE A 15 29.62 -48.40 10.18
C PHE A 15 30.61 -47.42 9.54
N VAL A 16 31.61 -47.92 8.86
CA VAL A 16 32.63 -47.08 8.15
C VAL A 16 31.98 -46.37 6.96
N VAL A 17 31.16 -47.06 6.18
CA VAL A 17 30.45 -46.43 5.03
C VAL A 17 29.48 -45.36 5.52
N SER A 18 28.72 -45.64 6.58
CA SER A 18 27.83 -44.64 7.19
C SER A 18 28.56 -43.42 7.69
N HIS A 19 29.73 -43.59 8.35
CA HIS A 19 30.53 -42.46 8.85
C HIS A 19 31.17 -41.63 7.72
N VAL A 20 31.59 -42.29 6.65
CA VAL A 20 32.15 -41.59 5.47
C VAL A 20 31.08 -40.84 4.72
N VAL A 21 29.87 -41.41 4.57
CA VAL A 21 28.74 -40.72 3.92
C VAL A 21 28.27 -39.53 4.74
N VAL A 22 28.20 -39.63 6.07
CA VAL A 22 27.86 -38.52 6.96
C VAL A 22 28.90 -37.41 6.89
N LYS A 23 30.20 -37.76 6.97
CA LYS A 23 31.27 -36.75 6.82
C LYS A 23 31.32 -36.10 5.44
N MET A 24 31.04 -36.85 4.38
CA MET A 24 30.90 -36.24 3.04
C MET A 24 29.69 -35.31 2.96
N ALA A 25 28.54 -35.66 3.55
CA ALA A 25 27.38 -34.82 3.62
C ALA A 25 27.65 -33.53 4.42
N GLU A 26 28.34 -33.64 5.55
CA GLU A 26 28.77 -32.46 6.33
C GLU A 26 29.77 -31.58 5.58
N SER A 27 30.70 -32.18 4.83
CA SER A 27 31.68 -31.45 4.00
C SER A 27 31.04 -30.74 2.82
N PHE A 28 29.93 -31.27 2.26
CA PHE A 28 29.15 -30.60 1.23
C PHE A 28 28.28 -29.46 1.78
N ALA A 29 27.89 -29.52 3.06
CA ALA A 29 27.07 -28.49 3.70
C ALA A 29 27.85 -27.21 4.05
N THR A 30 29.20 -27.26 4.11
CA THR A 30 30.00 -26.14 4.63
C THR A 30 30.54 -25.19 3.57
N ASN A 31 30.32 -25.39 2.27
CA ASN A 31 30.93 -24.55 1.23
C ASN A 31 30.03 -24.14 0.05
N THR A 32 28.71 -24.32 0.13
CA THR A 32 27.85 -23.68 -0.84
C THR A 32 27.48 -22.27 -0.34
N VAL A 33 28.24 -21.28 -0.79
CA VAL A 33 27.76 -19.89 -0.71
C VAL A 33 26.37 -19.86 -1.37
N SER A 34 25.32 -19.86 -0.55
CA SER A 34 23.96 -19.85 -1.07
C SER A 34 23.79 -18.60 -1.93
N ARG A 35 23.51 -18.80 -3.21
CA ARG A 35 23.19 -17.71 -4.14
C ARG A 35 21.96 -16.92 -3.69
N PHE A 36 21.13 -17.52 -2.87
CA PHE A 36 19.88 -16.96 -2.40
C PHE A 36 19.96 -16.64 -0.91
N ARG A 37 19.37 -15.50 -0.52
CA ARG A 37 19.20 -15.12 0.87
C ARG A 37 18.16 -16.00 1.54
N SER A 38 18.23 -16.12 2.86
CA SER A 38 17.19 -16.78 3.63
C SER A 38 15.82 -16.10 3.39
N PRO A 39 14.73 -16.88 3.34
CA PRO A 39 13.37 -16.32 3.29
C PRO A 39 13.17 -15.33 4.45
N LYS A 40 12.49 -14.25 4.17
CA LYS A 40 12.16 -13.23 5.17
C LYS A 40 10.93 -13.66 5.97
N THR A 41 10.90 -13.26 7.23
CA THR A 41 9.68 -13.39 8.06
C THR A 41 8.70 -12.29 7.69
N GLY A 42 7.40 -12.49 7.97
CA GLY A 42 6.38 -11.47 7.73
C GLY A 42 6.67 -10.12 8.42
N GLU A 43 7.31 -10.14 9.60
CA GLU A 43 7.73 -8.92 10.29
C GLU A 43 8.87 -8.19 9.56
N GLU A 44 9.84 -8.95 9.04
CA GLU A 44 10.94 -8.38 8.25
C GLU A 44 10.44 -7.82 6.93
N GLU A 45 9.49 -8.49 6.29
CA GLU A 45 8.83 -8.01 5.06
C GLU A 45 8.07 -6.71 5.34
N SER A 46 7.28 -6.65 6.41
CA SER A 46 6.55 -5.44 6.81
C SER A 46 7.48 -4.26 7.06
N LYS A 47 8.61 -4.48 7.74
CA LYS A 47 9.63 -3.44 7.96
C LYS A 47 10.26 -2.96 6.65
N LEU A 48 10.54 -3.88 5.73
CA LEU A 48 11.08 -3.53 4.41
C LEU A 48 10.08 -2.71 3.60
N LEU A 49 8.80 -3.08 3.61
CA LEU A 49 7.73 -2.35 2.93
C LEU A 49 7.56 -0.95 3.51
N GLN A 50 7.52 -0.80 4.84
CA GLN A 50 7.45 0.50 5.50
C GLN A 50 8.66 1.39 5.18
N GLY A 51 9.87 0.81 5.12
CA GLY A 51 11.09 1.52 4.75
C GLY A 51 11.23 1.82 3.25
N SER A 52 10.42 1.20 2.39
CA SER A 52 10.51 1.36 0.94
C SER A 52 9.88 2.65 0.42
N ILE A 53 8.99 3.28 1.19
CA ILE A 53 8.35 4.54 0.79
C ILE A 53 9.36 5.69 0.94
N PRO A 54 9.76 6.36 -0.16
CA PRO A 54 10.66 7.49 -0.08
C PRO A 54 10.10 8.59 0.83
N LYS A 55 10.95 9.22 1.64
CA LYS A 55 10.56 10.31 2.55
C LYS A 55 9.84 11.45 1.82
N SER A 56 10.26 11.76 0.59
CA SER A 56 9.61 12.75 -0.27
C SER A 56 8.17 12.38 -0.65
N THR A 57 7.90 11.08 -0.85
CA THR A 57 6.54 10.58 -1.15
C THR A 57 5.65 10.70 0.08
N ALA A 58 6.13 10.26 1.23
CA ALA A 58 5.40 10.39 2.49
C ALA A 58 5.10 11.87 2.83
N TYR A 59 6.07 12.77 2.60
CA TYR A 59 5.86 14.20 2.76
C TYR A 59 4.77 14.74 1.83
N LYS A 60 4.80 14.37 0.53
CA LYS A 60 3.80 14.80 -0.46
C LYS A 60 2.41 14.28 -0.12
N THR A 61 2.28 13.05 0.39
CA THR A 61 1.01 12.50 0.84
C THR A 61 0.45 13.32 1.99
N LYS A 62 1.23 13.58 3.03
CA LYS A 62 0.83 14.42 4.18
C LYS A 62 0.45 15.84 3.75
N TRP A 63 1.22 16.43 2.85
CA TRP A 63 0.93 17.75 2.31
C TRP A 63 -0.38 17.79 1.55
N ALA A 64 -0.66 16.79 0.70
CA ALA A 64 -1.90 16.70 -0.06
C ALA A 64 -3.13 16.64 0.87
N ILE A 65 -3.08 15.81 1.90
CA ILE A 65 -4.15 15.68 2.90
C ILE A 65 -4.34 16.99 3.67
N LYS A 66 -3.24 17.66 4.04
CA LYS A 66 -3.30 18.97 4.70
C LYS A 66 -4.04 20.00 3.83
N ILE A 67 -3.70 20.10 2.54
CA ILE A 67 -4.37 21.02 1.60
C ILE A 67 -5.85 20.69 1.45
N PHE A 68 -6.21 19.41 1.34
CA PHE A 68 -7.60 19.00 1.26
C PHE A 68 -8.37 19.38 2.54
N HIS A 69 -7.79 19.16 3.69
CA HIS A 69 -8.39 19.52 4.99
C HIS A 69 -8.58 21.02 5.17
N GLU A 70 -7.59 21.83 4.80
CA GLU A 70 -7.69 23.29 4.81
C GLU A 70 -8.81 23.78 3.87
N TRP A 71 -8.95 23.17 2.69
CA TRP A 71 -10.03 23.45 1.78
C TRP A 71 -11.40 23.05 2.38
N GLN A 72 -11.52 21.87 3.01
CA GLN A 72 -12.76 21.45 3.68
C GLN A 72 -13.21 22.46 4.72
N ILE A 73 -12.30 22.89 5.59
CA ILE A 73 -12.58 23.86 6.65
C ILE A 73 -13.04 25.18 6.03
N ASN A 74 -12.30 25.69 5.05
CA ASN A 74 -12.59 26.95 4.39
C ASN A 74 -13.96 26.92 3.69
N ARG A 75 -14.26 25.84 2.98
CA ARG A 75 -15.54 25.66 2.30
C ARG A 75 -16.71 25.59 3.29
N LYS A 76 -16.55 24.92 4.42
CA LYS A 76 -17.55 24.85 5.49
C LYS A 76 -17.90 26.25 6.03
N VAL A 77 -16.90 27.11 6.19
CA VAL A 77 -17.09 28.49 6.68
C VAL A 77 -17.75 29.37 5.62
N LYS A 78 -17.41 29.20 4.34
CA LYS A 78 -17.94 30.04 3.23
C LYS A 78 -19.38 29.70 2.81
N GLY A 79 -19.99 28.70 3.41
CA GLY A 79 -21.33 28.29 3.14
C GLY A 79 -21.41 27.13 2.14
N PRO A 80 -21.98 26.04 2.57
CA PRO A 80 -22.02 24.79 1.80
C PRO A 80 -23.30 24.66 0.99
N VAL A 81 -23.75 25.70 0.32
CA VAL A 81 -24.94 25.52 -0.54
C VAL A 81 -24.51 24.51 -1.61
N LEU A 82 -25.04 23.32 -1.49
CA LEU A 82 -25.10 22.36 -2.58
C LEU A 82 -25.94 23.04 -3.65
N ASP A 83 -25.28 23.68 -4.62
CA ASP A 83 -25.97 24.30 -5.73
C ASP A 83 -26.54 23.18 -6.62
N ALA A 84 -27.74 22.75 -6.29
CA ALA A 84 -28.48 21.75 -7.04
C ALA A 84 -28.87 22.23 -8.46
N GLY A 85 -28.55 23.47 -8.80
CA GLY A 85 -28.90 24.09 -10.07
C GLY A 85 -27.81 24.11 -11.14
N GLY A 86 -26.57 23.72 -10.79
CA GLY A 86 -25.42 23.76 -11.70
C GLY A 86 -25.27 22.57 -12.65
N ALA A 87 -24.08 22.41 -13.22
CA ALA A 87 -23.71 21.38 -14.19
C ALA A 87 -23.90 19.92 -13.72
N PHE A 88 -24.34 19.71 -12.48
CA PHE A 88 -24.62 18.41 -11.87
C PHE A 88 -26.11 18.02 -11.92
N LYS A 89 -26.93 18.69 -12.72
CA LYS A 89 -28.34 18.32 -12.92
C LYS A 89 -28.54 16.86 -13.35
N ASP A 90 -27.57 16.30 -14.05
CA ASP A 90 -27.60 14.92 -14.53
C ASP A 90 -27.17 13.88 -13.46
N TYR A 91 -26.61 14.32 -12.34
CA TYR A 91 -26.35 13.44 -11.20
C TYR A 91 -27.62 13.40 -10.32
N GLY A 92 -28.58 12.63 -10.75
CA GLY A 92 -29.93 12.55 -10.17
C GLY A 92 -30.06 12.17 -8.68
N ASP A 93 -28.95 12.03 -7.97
CA ASP A 93 -28.89 11.58 -6.60
C ASP A 93 -28.00 12.47 -5.69
N LEU A 94 -27.91 13.78 -5.96
CA LEU A 94 -27.11 14.70 -5.11
C LEU A 94 -27.53 14.67 -3.63
N TYR A 95 -28.81 14.31 -3.33
CA TYR A 95 -29.27 14.14 -1.95
C TYR A 95 -28.61 12.92 -1.23
N LYS A 96 -27.99 12.01 -1.97
CA LYS A 96 -27.27 10.86 -1.42
C LYS A 96 -25.78 11.15 -1.16
N VAL A 97 -25.28 12.32 -1.57
CA VAL A 97 -23.88 12.68 -1.34
C VAL A 97 -23.64 12.92 0.14
N GLN A 98 -22.71 12.18 0.71
CA GLN A 98 -22.32 12.35 2.10
C GLN A 98 -21.79 13.76 2.37
N SER A 99 -21.94 14.21 3.62
CA SER A 99 -21.43 15.50 4.07
C SER A 99 -19.92 15.63 3.83
N LEU A 100 -19.48 16.83 3.46
CA LEU A 100 -18.05 17.16 3.35
C LEU A 100 -17.28 16.98 4.68
N CYS A 101 -17.97 16.94 5.82
CA CYS A 101 -17.36 16.67 7.12
C CYS A 101 -17.03 15.20 7.37
N THR A 102 -17.49 14.31 6.49
CA THR A 102 -17.13 12.88 6.55
C THR A 102 -15.64 12.72 6.24
N ASP A 103 -14.98 11.84 6.98
CA ASP A 103 -13.58 11.50 6.69
C ASP A 103 -13.47 10.90 5.28
N LEU A 104 -12.43 11.27 4.56
CA LEU A 104 -12.15 10.75 3.22
C LEU A 104 -12.21 9.22 3.15
N ALA A 105 -11.70 8.56 4.19
CA ALA A 105 -11.67 7.10 4.26
C ALA A 105 -13.07 6.45 4.39
N ASN A 106 -14.05 7.22 4.86
CA ASN A 106 -15.43 6.78 5.08
C ASN A 106 -16.41 7.29 4.02
N MET A 107 -15.92 8.02 3.01
CA MET A 107 -16.74 8.47 1.90
C MET A 107 -17.04 7.32 0.93
N ASP A 108 -18.27 7.25 0.45
CA ASP A 108 -18.62 6.41 -0.68
C ASP A 108 -18.07 6.98 -2.00
N ALA A 109 -18.11 6.20 -3.07
CA ALA A 109 -17.55 6.58 -4.36
C ALA A 109 -18.21 7.85 -4.94
N ASN A 110 -19.51 8.02 -4.76
CA ASN A 110 -20.25 9.17 -5.27
C ASN A 110 -19.87 10.45 -4.52
N ALA A 111 -19.82 10.39 -3.18
CA ALA A 111 -19.41 11.51 -2.34
C ALA A 111 -17.95 11.89 -2.59
N LEU A 112 -17.07 10.91 -2.67
CA LEU A 112 -15.65 11.14 -2.95
C LEU A 112 -15.47 11.83 -4.31
N ASN A 113 -16.09 11.30 -5.36
CA ASN A 113 -16.02 11.89 -6.70
C ASN A 113 -16.59 13.32 -6.72
N TYR A 114 -17.74 13.54 -6.12
CA TYR A 114 -18.34 14.87 -6.03
C TYR A 114 -17.41 15.87 -5.33
N TRP A 115 -16.92 15.53 -4.14
CA TRP A 115 -16.10 16.45 -3.35
C TRP A 115 -14.71 16.68 -3.94
N LEU A 116 -14.09 15.66 -4.55
CA LEU A 116 -12.83 15.85 -5.27
C LEU A 116 -13.00 16.71 -6.52
N SER A 117 -14.11 16.58 -7.23
CA SER A 117 -14.41 17.45 -8.37
C SER A 117 -14.57 18.93 -7.94
N LYS A 118 -15.23 19.20 -6.83
CA LYS A 118 -15.30 20.53 -6.24
C LYS A 118 -13.95 21.03 -5.76
N PHE A 119 -13.19 20.18 -5.08
CA PHE A 119 -11.85 20.50 -4.60
C PHE A 119 -10.93 20.96 -5.74
N VAL A 120 -10.87 20.21 -6.84
CA VAL A 120 -10.01 20.54 -7.98
C VAL A 120 -10.36 21.89 -8.60
N GLN A 121 -11.65 22.25 -8.61
CA GLN A 121 -12.11 23.54 -9.15
C GLN A 121 -11.86 24.72 -8.22
N GLU A 122 -11.81 24.50 -6.91
CA GLU A 122 -11.84 25.55 -5.90
C GLU A 122 -10.49 25.75 -5.18
N VAL A 123 -9.63 24.72 -5.17
CA VAL A 123 -8.35 24.79 -4.46
C VAL A 123 -7.41 25.79 -5.07
N ALA A 124 -6.79 26.62 -4.23
CA ALA A 124 -5.80 27.60 -4.61
C ALA A 124 -4.55 27.48 -3.74
N ASN A 125 -3.44 28.04 -4.22
CA ASN A 125 -2.22 28.14 -3.44
C ASN A 125 -2.32 29.26 -2.38
N SER A 126 -1.27 29.47 -1.59
CA SER A 126 -1.21 30.50 -0.56
C SER A 126 -1.38 31.93 -1.08
N GLU A 127 -1.17 32.15 -2.38
CA GLU A 127 -1.36 33.44 -3.06
C GLU A 127 -2.76 33.59 -3.68
N GLY A 128 -3.64 32.59 -3.49
CA GLY A 128 -4.98 32.58 -4.10
C GLY A 128 -4.99 32.19 -5.59
N LYS A 129 -3.86 31.75 -6.16
CA LYS A 129 -3.75 31.36 -7.55
C LYS A 129 -4.08 29.86 -7.73
N VAL A 130 -4.67 29.52 -8.86
CA VAL A 130 -4.96 28.13 -9.23
C VAL A 130 -3.65 27.33 -9.33
N TYR A 131 -3.66 26.12 -8.78
CA TYR A 131 -2.52 25.24 -8.94
C TYR A 131 -2.34 24.76 -10.39
N PRO A 132 -1.10 24.63 -10.88
CA PRO A 132 -0.84 23.99 -12.16
C PRO A 132 -1.39 22.57 -12.20
N ALA A 133 -1.88 22.11 -13.35
CA ALA A 133 -2.47 20.78 -13.53
C ALA A 133 -1.61 19.63 -12.97
N ARG A 134 -0.28 19.72 -13.20
CA ARG A 134 0.68 18.73 -12.66
C ARG A 134 0.69 18.69 -11.13
N THR A 135 0.53 19.83 -10.49
CA THR A 135 0.47 19.93 -9.02
C THR A 135 -0.84 19.36 -8.50
N LEU A 136 -1.98 19.72 -9.13
CA LEU A 136 -3.29 19.13 -8.80
C LEU A 136 -3.28 17.63 -8.93
N TYR A 137 -2.77 17.09 -10.03
CA TYR A 137 -2.59 15.66 -10.20
C TYR A 137 -1.75 15.04 -9.08
N GLY A 138 -0.64 15.69 -8.69
CA GLY A 138 0.19 15.26 -7.57
C GLY A 138 -0.55 15.23 -6.23
N ILE A 139 -1.46 16.20 -6.00
CA ILE A 139 -2.32 16.24 -4.81
C ILE A 139 -3.30 15.07 -4.82
N ILE A 140 -3.99 14.81 -5.93
CA ILE A 140 -4.91 13.67 -6.06
C ILE A 140 -4.17 12.34 -5.88
N CYS A 141 -2.96 12.18 -6.43
CA CYS A 141 -2.12 11.02 -6.16
C CYS A 141 -1.77 10.87 -4.67
N GLY A 142 -1.60 11.97 -3.95
CA GLY A 142 -1.38 11.96 -2.51
C GLY A 142 -2.62 11.51 -1.74
N ILE A 143 -3.80 12.00 -2.12
CA ILE A 143 -5.08 11.58 -1.53
C ILE A 143 -5.32 10.09 -1.78
N ARG A 144 -5.11 9.61 -3.00
CA ARG A 144 -5.20 8.19 -3.33
C ARG A 144 -4.32 7.32 -2.40
N ARG A 145 -3.04 7.67 -2.27
CA ARG A 145 -2.12 6.92 -1.39
C ARG A 145 -2.59 6.92 0.06
N HIS A 146 -3.10 8.05 0.54
CA HIS A 146 -3.66 8.11 1.88
C HIS A 146 -4.86 7.16 2.07
N LEU A 147 -5.75 7.09 1.09
CA LEU A 147 -6.87 6.14 1.11
C LEU A 147 -6.36 4.69 1.13
N GLU A 148 -5.37 4.36 0.30
CA GLU A 148 -4.73 3.04 0.28
C GLU A 148 -4.05 2.70 1.61
N GLU A 149 -3.37 3.67 2.24
CA GLU A 149 -2.73 3.49 3.56
C GLU A 149 -3.74 3.31 4.70
N THR A 150 -4.93 3.92 4.59
CA THR A 150 -5.94 3.94 5.67
C THR A 150 -6.94 2.81 5.54
N VAL A 151 -7.41 2.52 4.34
CA VAL A 151 -8.49 1.54 4.06
C VAL A 151 -7.91 0.20 3.56
N GLY A 152 -6.72 0.20 2.97
CA GLY A 152 -6.09 -0.99 2.41
C GLY A 152 -6.60 -1.33 1.02
N SER A 153 -6.79 -2.64 0.74
CA SER A 153 -7.17 -3.17 -0.58
C SER A 153 -8.54 -2.70 -1.08
N GLU A 154 -9.41 -2.31 -0.17
CA GLU A 154 -10.78 -1.84 -0.49
C GLU A 154 -10.84 -0.32 -0.73
N ALA A 155 -9.69 0.37 -0.70
CA ALA A 155 -9.64 1.81 -0.92
C ALA A 155 -10.13 2.19 -2.32
N LEU A 156 -10.97 3.24 -2.39
CA LEU A 156 -11.39 3.83 -3.65
C LEU A 156 -10.20 4.45 -4.38
N ASN A 157 -10.12 4.24 -5.68
CA ASN A 157 -9.09 4.84 -6.51
C ASN A 157 -9.65 6.00 -7.35
N PRO A 158 -9.50 7.25 -6.92
CA PRO A 158 -10.06 8.41 -7.64
C PRO A 158 -9.39 8.69 -9.00
N LEU A 159 -8.34 7.95 -9.35
CA LEU A 159 -7.64 8.08 -10.65
C LEU A 159 -8.01 6.97 -11.62
N ASP A 160 -8.80 6.01 -11.22
CA ASP A 160 -9.21 4.88 -12.06
C ASP A 160 -10.65 5.07 -12.53
N ALA A 161 -10.82 5.43 -13.79
CA ALA A 161 -12.13 5.59 -14.40
C ALA A 161 -12.93 4.28 -14.51
N SER A 162 -12.27 3.12 -14.37
CA SER A 162 -12.90 1.80 -14.37
C SER A 162 -13.37 1.35 -12.99
N ASP A 163 -12.90 1.99 -11.93
CA ASP A 163 -13.33 1.73 -10.55
C ASP A 163 -14.77 2.23 -10.35
N LYS A 164 -15.72 1.30 -10.41
CA LYS A 164 -17.15 1.57 -10.26
C LYS A 164 -17.70 1.22 -8.86
N ARG A 165 -16.81 0.98 -7.92
CA ARG A 165 -17.20 0.66 -6.53
C ARG A 165 -17.85 1.83 -5.84
#